data_40eaa92357a6123809a97220265ed9be
#
_entry.id   40eaa92357a6123809a97220265ed9be
#
_cell.length_a   1.000
_cell.length_b   1.000
_cell.length_c   1.000
_cell.angle_alpha   90.00
_cell.angle_beta   90.00
_cell.angle_gamma   90.00
#
_symmetry.space_group_name_H-M   'P 1'
#
loop_
_entity.id
_entity.type
_entity.pdbx_description
1 polymer ?
#
loop_
_entity_poly.entity_id
_entity_poly.type
_entity_poly.pdbx_seq_one_letter_code
_entity_poly.pdbx_strand_id
1 'polypeptide(L)'
;MRIFQAFTVAALLLTAPSARADYHVVSPSEVDLGELEIEHNGAASFDHLPANSGAQSDTLELGTGLTSWWHSEIELGFDRDSGQNQPTLLTQLVWENTFQLSEPGEYWADVGVFAEYGQSMTRGPHAGANEVTFGPAIAKDIGRTTNTINLFLTRQLGPDQTSQGLDVSYAWQTKYNLSEHFSPAVEIYGDAGELGRSPALSQQQLLIGPVAIGAWKLRDLGLGNAGKLKYELGWLFGTTPASPNGTLRWRLEVEIPF
;
A
#
# COMPACT_ATOMS: atom_id res chain seq x y z
N MET A 1 11.90 59.67 -11.17
CA MET A 1 10.83 58.93 -10.52
C MET A 1 10.83 57.52 -11.09
N ARG A 2 11.49 56.59 -10.40
CA ARG A 2 11.63 55.19 -10.85
C ARG A 2 10.73 54.34 -9.96
N ILE A 3 9.73 53.72 -10.60
CA ILE A 3 8.74 52.84 -9.96
C ILE A 3 9.40 51.46 -9.88
N PHE A 4 9.70 51.00 -8.66
CA PHE A 4 10.05 49.60 -8.39
C PHE A 4 8.76 48.78 -8.35
N GLN A 5 8.59 47.87 -9.32
CA GLN A 5 7.60 46.80 -9.23
C GLN A 5 8.20 45.68 -8.43
N ALA A 6 7.66 45.46 -7.24
CA ALA A 6 7.94 44.27 -6.43
C ALA A 6 7.13 43.09 -6.99
N PHE A 7 7.81 42.10 -7.57
CA PHE A 7 7.23 40.81 -7.89
C PHE A 7 7.16 39.99 -6.60
N THR A 8 5.96 39.82 -6.08
CA THR A 8 5.70 38.84 -5.00
C THR A 8 5.60 37.47 -5.64
N VAL A 9 6.63 36.64 -5.50
CA VAL A 9 6.62 35.24 -5.83
C VAL A 9 5.83 34.55 -4.72
N ALA A 10 4.57 34.19 -4.98
CA ALA A 10 3.82 33.29 -4.13
C ALA A 10 4.42 31.90 -4.29
N ALA A 11 5.19 31.46 -3.31
CA ALA A 11 5.61 30.05 -3.19
C ALA A 11 4.33 29.25 -2.84
N LEU A 12 3.75 28.56 -3.83
CA LEU A 12 2.84 27.45 -3.56
C LEU A 12 3.67 26.37 -2.87
N LEU A 13 3.50 26.26 -1.57
CA LEU A 13 3.88 25.06 -0.82
C LEU A 13 2.94 23.93 -1.30
N LEU A 14 3.37 23.18 -2.30
CA LEU A 14 2.80 21.89 -2.62
C LEU A 14 3.14 20.99 -1.44
N THR A 15 2.20 20.80 -0.54
CA THR A 15 2.28 19.70 0.43
C THR A 15 2.19 18.44 -0.41
N ALA A 16 3.32 17.76 -0.59
CA ALA A 16 3.31 16.41 -1.13
C ALA A 16 2.44 15.57 -0.19
N PRO A 17 1.47 14.81 -0.70
CA PRO A 17 0.75 13.86 0.14
C PRO A 17 1.80 12.94 0.78
N SER A 18 1.68 12.72 2.08
CA SER A 18 2.50 11.75 2.79
C SER A 18 2.32 10.40 2.09
N ALA A 19 3.42 9.75 1.73
CA ALA A 19 3.38 8.39 1.22
C ALA A 19 2.75 7.53 2.32
N ARG A 20 1.63 6.87 2.02
CA ARG A 20 0.97 5.94 2.92
C ARG A 20 1.43 4.54 2.57
N ALA A 21 1.66 3.69 3.57
CA ALA A 21 2.11 2.32 3.39
C ALA A 21 1.15 1.50 2.53
N ASP A 22 -0.14 1.69 2.74
CA ASP A 22 -1.23 0.95 2.10
C ASP A 22 -1.27 1.07 0.57
N TYR A 23 -0.67 2.12 0.01
CA TYR A 23 -0.62 2.33 -1.45
C TYR A 23 0.32 1.39 -2.21
N HIS A 24 1.13 0.59 -1.52
CA HIS A 24 2.11 -0.27 -2.17
C HIS A 24 1.90 -1.75 -1.83
N VAL A 25 0.68 -2.12 -1.42
CA VAL A 25 0.26 -3.48 -1.15
C VAL A 25 -0.84 -3.89 -2.14
N VAL A 26 -0.80 -5.14 -2.56
CA VAL A 26 -1.87 -5.77 -3.32
C VAL A 26 -2.56 -6.76 -2.39
N SER A 27 -3.77 -6.40 -1.93
CA SER A 27 -4.56 -7.23 -1.02
C SER A 27 -5.17 -8.41 -1.76
N PRO A 28 -5.13 -9.62 -1.18
CA PRO A 28 -5.73 -10.81 -1.78
C PRO A 28 -7.25 -10.74 -1.77
N SER A 29 -7.90 -11.50 -2.64
CA SER A 29 -9.35 -11.74 -2.61
C SER A 29 -9.73 -12.97 -1.80
N GLU A 30 -8.77 -13.76 -1.35
CA GLU A 30 -8.91 -15.06 -0.69
C GLU A 30 -8.55 -14.96 0.78
N VAL A 31 -9.07 -15.87 1.58
CA VAL A 31 -8.83 -15.97 3.02
C VAL A 31 -8.28 -17.35 3.37
N ASP A 32 -7.13 -17.41 4.03
CA ASP A 32 -6.53 -18.63 4.54
C ASP A 32 -6.95 -18.87 6.01
N LEU A 33 -7.78 -19.91 6.23
CA LEU A 33 -8.25 -20.27 7.57
C LEU A 33 -7.21 -21.10 8.31
N GLY A 34 -6.97 -20.78 9.60
CA GLY A 34 -6.12 -21.58 10.48
C GLY A 34 -4.64 -21.27 10.33
N GLU A 35 -4.31 -20.11 9.82
CA GLU A 35 -2.95 -19.58 9.76
C GLU A 35 -2.85 -18.26 10.54
N LEU A 36 -1.78 -18.13 11.33
CA LEU A 36 -1.36 -16.86 11.93
C LEU A 36 -0.37 -16.22 10.97
N GLU A 37 -0.64 -14.99 10.59
CA GLU A 37 0.17 -14.20 9.69
C GLU A 37 0.87 -13.09 10.46
N ILE A 38 2.19 -12.98 10.25
CA ILE A 38 3.02 -11.89 10.75
C ILE A 38 3.69 -11.26 9.54
N GLU A 39 3.34 -10.03 9.25
CA GLU A 39 3.77 -9.36 8.04
C GLU A 39 4.54 -8.07 8.34
N HIS A 40 5.50 -7.76 7.48
CA HIS A 40 6.19 -6.48 7.40
C HIS A 40 6.17 -5.99 5.94
N ASN A 41 5.41 -4.95 5.68
CA ASN A 41 5.42 -4.23 4.43
C ASN A 41 6.27 -2.97 4.55
N GLY A 42 6.83 -2.53 3.44
CA GLY A 42 7.50 -1.24 3.42
C GLY A 42 7.77 -0.71 2.02
N ALA A 43 7.93 0.61 1.96
CA ALA A 43 8.33 1.32 0.77
C ALA A 43 9.29 2.48 1.11
N ALA A 44 10.29 2.71 0.25
CA ALA A 44 11.21 3.84 0.37
C ALA A 44 11.31 4.55 -0.97
N SER A 45 11.07 5.86 -0.99
CA SER A 45 11.09 6.67 -2.20
C SER A 45 12.43 7.35 -2.44
N PHE A 46 12.80 7.49 -3.70
CA PHE A 46 14.03 8.11 -4.17
C PHE A 46 13.71 9.15 -5.23
N ASP A 47 14.27 10.34 -5.08
CA ASP A 47 14.08 11.44 -6.02
C ASP A 47 15.40 12.14 -6.32
N HIS A 48 15.50 12.82 -7.47
CA HIS A 48 16.67 13.63 -7.84
C HIS A 48 16.83 14.85 -6.93
N LEU A 49 15.74 15.36 -6.40
CA LEU A 49 15.74 16.45 -5.43
C LEU A 49 15.84 15.87 -4.01
N PRO A 50 16.91 16.13 -3.25
CA PRO A 50 17.08 15.59 -1.90
C PRO A 50 15.93 15.92 -0.94
N ALA A 51 15.22 17.02 -1.18
CA ALA A 51 14.06 17.42 -0.38
C ALA A 51 12.85 16.49 -0.58
N ASN A 52 12.76 15.80 -1.73
CA ASN A 52 11.66 14.90 -2.07
C ASN A 52 12.06 13.41 -1.91
N SER A 53 13.34 13.15 -1.62
CA SER A 53 13.89 11.80 -1.49
C SER A 53 13.89 11.34 -0.05
N GLY A 54 13.74 10.03 0.17
CA GLY A 54 13.90 9.40 1.48
C GLY A 54 12.61 9.32 2.32
N ALA A 55 11.44 9.61 1.74
CA ALA A 55 10.19 9.21 2.39
C ALA A 55 10.17 7.68 2.50
N GLN A 56 9.72 7.20 3.64
CA GLN A 56 9.63 5.78 3.93
C GLN A 56 8.33 5.51 4.68
N SER A 57 7.70 4.40 4.34
CA SER A 57 6.52 3.88 5.01
C SER A 57 6.73 2.41 5.31
N ASP A 58 6.42 1.99 6.52
CA ASP A 58 6.52 0.61 6.98
C ASP A 58 5.26 0.24 7.76
N THR A 59 4.75 -0.99 7.60
CA THR A 59 3.73 -1.58 8.47
C THR A 59 4.23 -2.87 9.10
N LEU A 60 3.80 -3.11 10.33
CA LEU A 60 3.93 -4.40 11.01
C LEU A 60 2.51 -4.89 11.30
N GLU A 61 2.18 -6.07 10.81
CA GLU A 61 0.85 -6.62 10.77
C GLU A 61 0.79 -7.96 11.49
N LEU A 62 -0.34 -8.20 12.16
CA LEU A 62 -0.66 -9.48 12.79
C LEU A 62 -2.09 -9.83 12.43
N GLY A 63 -2.26 -10.89 11.65
CA GLY A 63 -3.54 -11.29 11.09
C GLY A 63 -3.83 -12.78 11.21
N THR A 64 -5.08 -13.13 10.98
CA THR A 64 -5.54 -14.53 10.90
C THR A 64 -6.88 -14.62 10.19
N GLY A 65 -7.10 -15.72 9.46
CA GLY A 65 -8.41 -16.13 9.00
C GLY A 65 -9.26 -16.62 10.16
N LEU A 66 -10.28 -15.83 10.55
CA LEU A 66 -11.24 -16.17 11.62
C LEU A 66 -12.28 -17.20 11.17
N THR A 67 -12.62 -17.15 9.90
CA THR A 67 -13.48 -18.13 9.20
C THR A 67 -12.92 -18.36 7.80
N SER A 68 -13.49 -19.28 7.03
CA SER A 68 -13.08 -19.51 5.63
C SER A 68 -13.38 -18.34 4.67
N TRP A 69 -14.04 -17.30 5.14
CA TRP A 69 -14.46 -16.15 4.33
C TRP A 69 -14.14 -14.79 5.00
N TRP A 70 -13.57 -14.79 6.21
CA TRP A 70 -13.24 -13.57 6.96
C TRP A 70 -11.85 -13.66 7.55
N HIS A 71 -10.97 -12.78 7.12
CA HIS A 71 -9.67 -12.50 7.68
C HIS A 71 -9.72 -11.17 8.46
N SER A 72 -8.98 -11.07 9.55
CA SER A 72 -8.87 -9.84 10.34
C SER A 72 -7.46 -9.67 10.85
N GLU A 73 -6.96 -8.43 10.77
CA GLU A 73 -5.61 -8.08 11.19
C GLU A 73 -5.52 -6.71 11.87
N ILE A 74 -4.47 -6.55 12.65
CA ILE A 74 -4.08 -5.30 13.31
C ILE A 74 -2.71 -4.90 12.77
N GLU A 75 -2.61 -3.64 12.36
CA GLU A 75 -1.40 -3.08 11.77
C GLU A 75 -0.88 -1.88 12.56
N LEU A 76 0.43 -1.75 12.62
CA LEU A 76 1.14 -0.58 13.13
C LEU A 76 1.87 0.09 11.97
N GLY A 77 1.43 1.29 11.60
CA GLY A 77 2.04 2.09 10.53
C GLY A 77 3.11 3.05 11.06
N PHE A 78 4.25 3.05 10.39
CA PHE A 78 5.39 3.91 10.68
C PHE A 78 5.78 4.68 9.43
N ASP A 79 5.81 6.01 9.52
CA ASP A 79 6.17 6.87 8.39
C ASP A 79 7.35 7.77 8.73
N ARG A 80 8.11 8.06 7.71
CA ARG A 80 9.16 9.09 7.69
C ARG A 80 8.96 9.97 6.46
N ASP A 81 8.86 11.27 6.68
CA ASP A 81 8.76 12.25 5.61
C ASP A 81 10.02 12.28 4.74
N SER A 82 9.88 12.80 3.52
CA SER A 82 11.02 13.09 2.63
C SER A 82 11.93 14.19 3.20
N GLY A 83 13.17 14.18 2.77
CA GLY A 83 14.19 15.15 3.21
C GLY A 83 15.18 14.58 4.21
N GLN A 84 16.17 15.42 4.60
CA GLN A 84 17.22 15.00 5.51
C GLN A 84 16.79 15.05 6.97
N ASN A 85 17.24 14.05 7.76
CA ASN A 85 17.05 13.99 9.22
C ASN A 85 15.58 13.98 9.69
N GLN A 86 14.66 13.50 8.86
CA GLN A 86 13.27 13.32 9.30
C GLN A 86 13.17 12.11 10.26
N PRO A 87 12.39 12.24 11.35
CA PRO A 87 12.16 11.13 12.26
C PRO A 87 11.21 10.10 11.63
N THR A 88 11.37 8.84 11.97
CA THR A 88 10.35 7.82 11.77
C THR A 88 9.36 7.88 12.94
N LEU A 89 8.08 8.02 12.65
CA LEU A 89 7.01 8.14 13.63
C LEU A 89 6.05 6.96 13.53
N LEU A 90 5.51 6.50 14.64
CA LEU A 90 4.31 5.66 14.64
C LEU A 90 3.13 6.56 14.27
N THR A 91 2.55 6.34 13.09
CA THR A 91 1.56 7.24 12.50
C THR A 91 0.15 6.71 12.57
N GLN A 92 -0.03 5.38 12.49
CA GLN A 92 -1.34 4.75 12.49
C GLN A 92 -1.38 3.46 13.29
N LEU A 93 -2.55 3.18 13.87
CA LEU A 93 -3.00 1.86 14.29
C LEU A 93 -4.21 1.52 13.41
N VAL A 94 -4.11 0.44 12.63
CA VAL A 94 -5.15 0.04 11.68
C VAL A 94 -5.78 -1.27 12.15
N TRP A 95 -7.07 -1.39 11.92
CA TRP A 95 -7.81 -2.64 11.98
C TRP A 95 -8.38 -2.92 10.60
N GLU A 96 -7.82 -3.89 9.92
CA GLU A 96 -8.27 -4.35 8.60
C GLU A 96 -9.11 -5.62 8.71
N ASN A 97 -10.05 -5.76 7.79
CA ASN A 97 -10.86 -6.94 7.61
C ASN A 97 -11.04 -7.22 6.12
N THR A 98 -10.70 -8.43 5.70
CA THR A 98 -10.94 -8.92 4.34
C THR A 98 -12.04 -9.98 4.36
N PHE A 99 -13.00 -9.83 3.45
CA PHE A 99 -14.12 -10.74 3.27
C PHE A 99 -14.07 -11.37 1.88
N GLN A 100 -13.87 -12.67 1.83
CA GLN A 100 -13.96 -13.44 0.60
C GLN A 100 -15.43 -13.62 0.20
N LEU A 101 -15.78 -13.18 -1.01
CA LEU A 101 -17.16 -13.22 -1.52
C LEU A 101 -17.40 -14.35 -2.52
N SER A 102 -16.35 -14.96 -3.06
CA SER A 102 -16.42 -16.10 -3.97
C SER A 102 -15.36 -17.13 -3.61
N GLU A 103 -15.66 -18.41 -3.84
CA GLU A 103 -14.64 -19.43 -3.78
C GLU A 103 -13.67 -19.31 -4.97
N PRO A 104 -12.36 -19.59 -4.77
CA PRO A 104 -11.38 -19.50 -5.84
C PRO A 104 -11.77 -20.32 -7.07
N GLY A 105 -11.85 -19.65 -8.23
CA GLY A 105 -12.21 -20.28 -9.50
C GLY A 105 -13.69 -20.64 -9.69
N GLU A 106 -14.57 -20.30 -8.75
CA GLU A 106 -16.01 -20.59 -8.86
C GLU A 106 -16.69 -19.76 -9.98
N TYR A 107 -16.28 -18.49 -10.09
CA TYR A 107 -16.82 -17.56 -11.08
C TYR A 107 -15.76 -17.13 -12.10
N TRP A 108 -16.15 -16.19 -12.94
CA TRP A 108 -15.24 -15.59 -13.92
C TRP A 108 -14.02 -14.94 -13.28
N ALA A 109 -14.16 -14.37 -12.10
CA ALA A 109 -13.09 -13.82 -11.27
C ALA A 109 -13.39 -14.11 -9.79
N ASP A 110 -12.35 -14.17 -9.00
CA ASP A 110 -12.42 -14.29 -7.55
C ASP A 110 -12.57 -12.89 -6.97
N VAL A 111 -13.50 -12.73 -6.04
CA VAL A 111 -13.88 -11.42 -5.50
C VAL A 111 -13.83 -11.45 -3.98
N GLY A 112 -13.12 -10.47 -3.43
CA GLY A 112 -13.14 -10.10 -2.03
C GLY A 112 -13.52 -8.63 -1.85
N VAL A 113 -13.76 -8.25 -0.61
CA VAL A 113 -13.92 -6.86 -0.17
C VAL A 113 -13.12 -6.69 1.10
N PHE A 114 -12.32 -5.65 1.17
CA PHE A 114 -11.65 -5.25 2.41
C PHE A 114 -12.29 -3.98 2.99
N ALA A 115 -12.14 -3.82 4.30
CA ALA A 115 -12.57 -2.66 5.05
C ALA A 115 -11.60 -2.42 6.21
N GLU A 116 -11.08 -1.21 6.32
CA GLU A 116 -10.10 -0.78 7.29
C GLU A 116 -10.62 0.40 8.12
N TYR A 117 -10.19 0.46 9.36
CA TYR A 117 -10.27 1.65 10.19
C TYR A 117 -8.87 2.00 10.71
N GLY A 118 -8.32 3.11 10.24
CA GLY A 118 -7.04 3.66 10.66
C GLY A 118 -7.24 4.76 11.71
N GLN A 119 -6.67 4.54 12.90
CA GLN A 119 -6.58 5.56 13.94
C GLN A 119 -5.24 6.25 13.85
N SER A 120 -5.23 7.58 13.67
CA SER A 120 -4.01 8.37 13.75
C SER A 120 -3.41 8.33 15.15
N MET A 121 -2.11 8.03 15.22
CA MET A 121 -1.30 7.99 16.45
C MET A 121 -0.47 9.26 16.61
N THR A 122 -0.44 10.15 15.63
CA THR A 122 0.31 11.39 15.63
C THR A 122 -0.50 12.57 16.20
N ARG A 123 0.21 13.58 16.70
CA ARG A 123 -0.39 14.78 17.29
C ARG A 123 0.43 16.03 16.99
N GLY A 124 -0.19 17.20 17.17
CA GLY A 124 0.47 18.50 16.99
C GLY A 124 0.85 18.77 15.54
N PRO A 125 2.10 19.14 15.21
CA PRO A 125 2.51 19.46 13.85
C PRO A 125 2.44 18.29 12.86
N HIS A 126 2.41 17.06 13.38
CA HIS A 126 2.30 15.83 12.57
C HIS A 126 0.92 15.18 12.71
N ALA A 127 -0.09 15.88 13.25
CA ALA A 127 -1.42 15.32 13.43
C ALA A 127 -1.99 14.89 12.06
N GLY A 128 -2.47 13.64 12.01
CA GLY A 128 -3.18 13.08 10.87
C GLY A 128 -4.64 12.79 11.22
N ALA A 129 -5.48 12.67 10.22
CA ALA A 129 -6.87 12.25 10.38
C ALA A 129 -6.96 10.75 10.67
N ASN A 130 -8.04 10.33 11.34
CA ASN A 130 -8.45 8.94 11.30
C ASN A 130 -9.04 8.65 9.91
N GLU A 131 -9.07 7.39 9.51
CA GLU A 131 -9.51 7.00 8.18
C GLU A 131 -10.37 5.75 8.20
N VAL A 132 -11.26 5.67 7.23
CA VAL A 132 -11.94 4.44 6.85
C VAL A 132 -11.63 4.22 5.38
N THR A 133 -11.06 3.06 5.07
CA THR A 133 -10.79 2.62 3.70
C THR A 133 -11.61 1.36 3.43
N PHE A 134 -12.16 1.24 2.24
CA PHE A 134 -12.86 0.05 1.79
C PHE A 134 -12.76 -0.09 0.28
N GLY A 135 -12.93 -1.31 -0.19
CA GLY A 135 -12.95 -1.53 -1.63
C GLY A 135 -12.92 -2.99 -2.04
N PRO A 136 -13.08 -3.28 -3.33
CA PRO A 136 -12.96 -4.63 -3.86
C PRO A 136 -11.51 -5.05 -4.05
N ALA A 137 -11.26 -6.34 -3.82
CA ALA A 137 -10.11 -7.09 -4.29
C ALA A 137 -10.62 -8.10 -5.33
N ILE A 138 -10.14 -8.00 -6.55
CA ILE A 138 -10.58 -8.86 -7.66
C ILE A 138 -9.36 -9.58 -8.24
N ALA A 139 -9.39 -10.90 -8.24
CA ALA A 139 -8.33 -11.72 -8.81
C ALA A 139 -8.84 -12.56 -9.99
N LYS A 140 -7.96 -12.80 -10.97
CA LYS A 140 -8.26 -13.62 -12.14
C LYS A 140 -7.03 -14.34 -12.63
N ASP A 141 -7.12 -15.67 -12.66
CA ASP A 141 -6.13 -16.51 -13.32
C ASP A 141 -6.42 -16.62 -14.80
N ILE A 142 -5.37 -16.39 -15.61
CA ILE A 142 -5.38 -16.56 -17.07
C ILE A 142 -4.14 -17.40 -17.44
N GLY A 143 -4.32 -18.68 -17.59
CA GLY A 143 -3.23 -19.62 -17.83
C GLY A 143 -2.26 -19.69 -16.68
N ARG A 144 -1.01 -19.20 -16.86
CA ARG A 144 0.01 -19.12 -15.80
C ARG A 144 0.13 -17.73 -15.18
N THR A 145 -0.82 -16.85 -15.42
CA THR A 145 -0.78 -15.47 -14.95
C THR A 145 -1.94 -15.20 -14.00
N THR A 146 -1.63 -14.75 -12.81
CA THR A 146 -2.62 -14.22 -11.85
C THR A 146 -2.64 -12.69 -11.97
N ASN A 147 -3.83 -12.13 -12.16
CA ASN A 147 -4.03 -10.69 -12.20
C ASN A 147 -4.89 -10.31 -10.99
N THR A 148 -4.41 -9.37 -10.18
CA THR A 148 -5.14 -8.86 -9.01
C THR A 148 -5.31 -7.36 -9.16
N ILE A 149 -6.50 -6.85 -8.86
CA ILE A 149 -6.85 -5.43 -8.89
C ILE A 149 -7.52 -5.09 -7.56
N ASN A 150 -7.05 -4.03 -6.93
CA ASN A 150 -7.67 -3.42 -5.77
C ASN A 150 -8.09 -1.99 -6.11
N LEU A 151 -9.22 -1.57 -5.59
CA LEU A 151 -9.67 -0.18 -5.58
C LEU A 151 -9.86 0.23 -4.12
N PHE A 152 -9.16 1.29 -3.70
CA PHE A 152 -9.24 1.82 -2.34
C PHE A 152 -10.05 3.11 -2.34
N LEU A 153 -11.10 3.14 -1.52
CA LEU A 153 -11.94 4.31 -1.30
C LEU A 153 -11.75 4.76 0.14
N THR A 154 -10.98 5.82 0.34
CA THR A 154 -10.59 6.30 1.67
C THR A 154 -11.37 7.55 2.04
N ARG A 155 -11.94 7.55 3.24
CA ARG A 155 -12.60 8.70 3.87
C ARG A 155 -11.86 9.10 5.13
N GLN A 156 -11.37 10.34 5.16
CA GLN A 156 -10.81 10.94 6.36
C GLN A 156 -11.89 11.33 7.37
N LEU A 157 -11.57 11.17 8.66
CA LEU A 157 -12.47 11.42 9.78
C LEU A 157 -11.78 12.31 10.85
N GLY A 158 -12.58 13.13 11.54
CA GLY A 158 -12.07 13.95 12.65
C GLY A 158 -11.66 15.36 12.24
N PRO A 159 -10.98 16.11 13.11
CA PRO A 159 -10.66 17.52 12.90
C PRO A 159 -9.48 17.78 11.97
N ASP A 160 -8.57 16.80 11.83
CA ASP A 160 -7.30 16.95 11.11
C ASP A 160 -7.39 16.49 9.64
N GLN A 161 -8.61 16.51 9.08
CA GLN A 161 -8.87 16.12 7.69
C GLN A 161 -8.22 17.10 6.71
N THR A 162 -7.53 16.57 5.71
CA THR A 162 -7.01 17.33 4.55
C THR A 162 -7.91 17.18 3.32
N SER A 163 -8.72 16.12 3.26
CA SER A 163 -9.77 15.87 2.27
C SER A 163 -11.11 15.67 2.95
N GLN A 164 -12.16 16.18 2.33
CA GLN A 164 -13.55 16.00 2.77
C GLN A 164 -14.36 15.06 1.87
N GLY A 165 -13.77 14.59 0.79
CA GLY A 165 -14.35 13.65 -0.15
C GLY A 165 -13.99 12.20 0.15
N LEU A 166 -14.20 11.35 -0.84
CA LEU A 166 -13.63 10.02 -0.94
C LEU A 166 -12.37 10.11 -1.78
N ASP A 167 -11.23 9.81 -1.22
CA ASP A 167 -9.98 9.68 -1.96
C ASP A 167 -9.94 8.30 -2.63
N VAL A 168 -9.48 8.27 -3.86
CA VAL A 168 -9.44 7.06 -4.70
C VAL A 168 -8.02 6.70 -5.01
N SER A 169 -7.59 5.50 -4.63
CA SER A 169 -6.35 4.90 -5.08
C SER A 169 -6.58 3.48 -5.59
N TYR A 170 -5.62 2.93 -6.29
CA TYR A 170 -5.73 1.60 -6.87
C TYR A 170 -4.37 0.93 -6.95
N ALA A 171 -4.41 -0.41 -6.89
CA ALA A 171 -3.29 -1.27 -7.15
C ALA A 171 -3.65 -2.32 -8.20
N TRP A 172 -2.69 -2.69 -9.04
CA TRP A 172 -2.80 -3.78 -10.00
C TRP A 172 -1.51 -4.57 -10.02
N GLN A 173 -1.62 -5.88 -9.85
CA GLN A 173 -0.52 -6.81 -9.99
C GLN A 173 -0.83 -7.82 -11.11
N THR A 174 0.15 -8.06 -11.98
CA THR A 174 0.17 -9.19 -12.90
C THR A 174 1.38 -10.05 -12.58
N LYS A 175 1.13 -11.22 -11.97
CA LYS A 175 2.14 -12.20 -11.56
C LYS A 175 2.17 -13.37 -12.52
N TYR A 176 3.35 -13.73 -13.04
CA TYR A 176 3.55 -14.95 -13.81
C TYR A 176 3.99 -16.09 -12.88
N ASN A 177 3.15 -17.09 -12.69
CA ASN A 177 3.36 -18.24 -11.80
C ASN A 177 4.43 -19.19 -12.37
N LEU A 178 5.71 -18.84 -12.16
CA LEU A 178 6.87 -19.60 -12.66
C LEU A 178 7.18 -20.76 -11.74
N SER A 179 7.37 -20.50 -10.44
CA SER A 179 7.62 -21.49 -9.40
C SER A 179 7.17 -20.96 -8.04
N GLU A 180 7.07 -21.84 -7.04
CA GLU A 180 6.78 -21.44 -5.65
C GLU A 180 7.83 -20.45 -5.10
N HIS A 181 9.11 -20.66 -5.43
CA HIS A 181 10.20 -19.86 -4.88
C HIS A 181 10.44 -18.55 -5.63
N PHE A 182 9.97 -18.43 -6.86
CA PHE A 182 10.15 -17.22 -7.66
C PHE A 182 9.09 -17.12 -8.76
N SER A 183 8.37 -16.02 -8.74
CA SER A 183 7.39 -15.63 -9.74
C SER A 183 7.59 -14.14 -10.03
N PRO A 184 7.96 -13.76 -11.28
CA PRO A 184 8.07 -12.36 -11.65
C PRO A 184 6.68 -11.75 -11.78
N ALA A 185 6.56 -10.49 -11.36
CA ALA A 185 5.35 -9.70 -11.49
C ALA A 185 5.65 -8.29 -12.01
N VAL A 186 4.61 -7.63 -12.48
CA VAL A 186 4.57 -6.18 -12.71
C VAL A 186 3.45 -5.62 -11.85
N GLU A 187 3.72 -4.53 -11.16
CA GLU A 187 2.75 -3.83 -10.33
C GLU A 187 2.57 -2.39 -10.79
N ILE A 188 1.37 -1.89 -10.59
CA ILE A 188 0.97 -0.50 -10.83
C ILE A 188 0.24 -0.02 -9.58
N TYR A 189 0.62 1.17 -9.11
CA TYR A 189 -0.04 1.86 -8.01
C TYR A 189 -0.37 3.27 -8.44
N GLY A 190 -1.59 3.71 -8.17
CA GLY A 190 -2.03 5.05 -8.53
C GLY A 190 -2.90 5.69 -7.47
N ASP A 191 -2.68 6.99 -7.28
CA ASP A 191 -3.53 7.85 -6.46
C ASP A 191 -4.24 8.84 -7.39
N ALA A 192 -5.56 8.66 -7.53
CA ALA A 192 -6.41 9.48 -8.40
C ALA A 192 -7.00 10.70 -7.68
N GLY A 193 -6.73 10.86 -6.37
CA GLY A 193 -7.26 11.93 -5.54
C GLY A 193 -8.75 11.83 -5.25
N GLU A 194 -9.37 12.93 -4.87
CA GLU A 194 -10.77 12.98 -4.43
C GLU A 194 -11.74 12.64 -5.57
N LEU A 195 -12.68 11.72 -5.32
CA LEU A 195 -13.71 11.30 -6.25
C LEU A 195 -14.56 12.51 -6.72
N GLY A 196 -14.65 12.70 -8.03
CA GLY A 196 -15.36 13.82 -8.64
C GLY A 196 -14.58 15.15 -8.67
N ARG A 197 -13.36 15.18 -8.06
CA ARG A 197 -12.44 16.32 -8.09
C ARG A 197 -10.99 15.87 -8.36
N SER A 198 -10.84 14.76 -9.05
CA SER A 198 -9.51 14.21 -9.39
C SER A 198 -8.64 15.27 -10.06
N PRO A 199 -7.40 15.47 -9.61
CA PRO A 199 -6.48 16.40 -10.24
C PRO A 199 -6.09 15.94 -11.64
N ALA A 200 -5.42 16.79 -12.41
CA ALA A 200 -4.88 16.38 -13.71
C ALA A 200 -3.91 15.20 -13.53
N LEU A 201 -3.80 14.31 -14.52
CA LEU A 201 -2.95 13.13 -14.45
C LEU A 201 -1.49 13.43 -14.07
N SER A 202 -0.96 14.58 -14.50
CA SER A 202 0.39 15.04 -14.13
C SER A 202 0.56 15.39 -12.64
N GLN A 203 -0.53 15.50 -11.90
CA GLN A 203 -0.58 15.80 -10.47
C GLN A 203 -0.98 14.57 -9.63
N GLN A 204 -1.32 13.46 -10.27
CA GLN A 204 -1.61 12.18 -9.63
C GLN A 204 -0.30 11.39 -9.48
N GLN A 205 -0.14 10.64 -8.41
CA GLN A 205 0.95 9.68 -8.32
C GLN A 205 0.61 8.44 -9.16
N LEU A 206 1.59 7.97 -9.92
CA LEU A 206 1.48 6.73 -10.69
C LEU A 206 2.85 6.05 -10.73
N LEU A 207 2.94 4.89 -10.12
CA LEU A 207 4.11 4.05 -10.02
C LEU A 207 3.89 2.76 -10.79
N ILE A 208 4.91 2.30 -11.51
CA ILE A 208 4.89 1.01 -12.21
C ILE A 208 6.26 0.34 -12.14
N GLY A 209 6.31 -0.94 -11.91
CA GLY A 209 7.61 -1.62 -11.94
C GLY A 209 7.58 -3.13 -11.76
N PRO A 210 8.73 -3.77 -11.95
CA PRO A 210 8.91 -5.20 -11.73
C PRO A 210 8.99 -5.53 -10.24
N VAL A 211 8.41 -6.68 -9.90
CA VAL A 211 8.44 -7.25 -8.55
C VAL A 211 8.81 -8.73 -8.63
N ALA A 212 9.67 -9.18 -7.73
CA ALA A 212 9.97 -10.58 -7.50
C ALA A 212 9.13 -11.08 -6.32
N ILE A 213 8.39 -12.16 -6.52
CA ILE A 213 7.48 -12.76 -5.55
C ILE A 213 7.85 -14.21 -5.35
N GLY A 214 7.82 -14.71 -4.12
CA GLY A 214 8.05 -16.11 -3.86
C GLY A 214 7.78 -16.51 -2.41
N ALA A 215 7.85 -17.83 -2.15
CA ALA A 215 7.68 -18.40 -0.84
C ALA A 215 8.66 -19.53 -0.58
N TRP A 216 9.02 -19.70 0.68
CA TRP A 216 9.87 -20.78 1.18
C TRP A 216 9.21 -21.43 2.38
N LYS A 217 9.22 -22.75 2.46
CA LYS A 217 8.79 -23.44 3.68
C LYS A 217 9.79 -23.16 4.80
N LEU A 218 9.30 -22.81 5.98
CA LEU A 218 10.16 -22.50 7.14
C LEU A 218 11.12 -23.64 7.47
N ARG A 219 10.70 -24.90 7.29
CA ARG A 219 11.55 -26.09 7.49
C ARG A 219 12.78 -26.13 6.57
N ASP A 220 12.63 -25.64 5.32
CA ASP A 220 13.71 -25.66 4.33
C ASP A 220 14.75 -24.55 4.62
N LEU A 221 14.33 -23.54 5.40
CA LEU A 221 15.19 -22.48 5.92
C LEU A 221 15.76 -22.78 7.32
N GLY A 222 15.36 -23.90 7.95
CA GLY A 222 15.75 -24.23 9.31
C GLY A 222 15.10 -23.35 10.40
N LEU A 223 13.99 -22.68 10.07
CA LEU A 223 13.30 -21.71 10.95
C LEU A 223 12.08 -22.32 11.66
N GLY A 224 11.72 -23.57 11.40
CA GLY A 224 10.57 -24.24 12.03
C GLY A 224 10.18 -25.51 11.29
N ASN A 225 9.16 -26.22 11.79
CA ASN A 225 8.71 -27.49 11.20
C ASN A 225 7.49 -27.30 10.27
N ALA A 226 6.73 -26.23 10.44
CA ALA A 226 5.55 -25.90 9.66
C ALA A 226 5.50 -24.39 9.36
N GLY A 227 4.76 -24.01 8.31
CA GLY A 227 4.61 -22.63 7.88
C GLY A 227 5.47 -22.26 6.68
N LYS A 228 5.29 -21.02 6.24
CA LYS A 228 5.95 -20.43 5.07
C LYS A 228 6.51 -19.05 5.41
N LEU A 229 7.57 -18.67 4.72
CA LEU A 229 8.03 -17.29 4.58
C LEU A 229 7.73 -16.86 3.14
N LYS A 230 6.82 -15.92 2.97
CA LYS A 230 6.56 -15.26 1.70
C LYS A 230 7.41 -13.98 1.60
N TYR A 231 7.78 -13.61 0.39
CA TYR A 231 8.49 -12.36 0.15
C TYR A 231 8.04 -11.71 -1.15
N GLU A 232 8.08 -10.40 -1.17
CA GLU A 232 7.98 -9.57 -2.36
C GLU A 232 9.06 -8.51 -2.30
N LEU A 233 9.68 -8.23 -3.44
CA LEU A 233 10.68 -7.19 -3.57
C LEU A 233 10.56 -6.54 -4.94
N GLY A 234 10.30 -5.24 -4.98
CA GLY A 234 10.04 -4.52 -6.20
C GLY A 234 10.77 -3.19 -6.29
N TRP A 235 10.99 -2.77 -7.52
CA TRP A 235 11.42 -1.42 -7.84
C TRP A 235 10.40 -0.77 -8.77
N LEU A 236 9.74 0.28 -8.29
CA LEU A 236 8.70 0.99 -9.00
C LEU A 236 9.26 2.31 -9.53
N PHE A 237 8.93 2.63 -10.78
CA PHE A 237 9.31 3.87 -11.44
C PHE A 237 8.14 4.84 -11.42
N GLY A 238 8.38 6.09 -11.05
CA GLY A 238 7.40 7.16 -11.18
C GLY A 238 7.19 7.53 -12.64
N THR A 239 5.93 7.59 -13.05
CA THR A 239 5.56 7.87 -14.44
C THR A 239 4.92 9.24 -14.63
N THR A 240 4.71 9.98 -13.54
CA THR A 240 4.15 11.34 -13.55
C THR A 240 5.07 12.30 -12.79
N PRO A 241 4.97 13.61 -13.02
CA PRO A 241 5.74 14.59 -12.25
C PRO A 241 5.43 14.62 -10.74
N ALA A 242 4.27 14.11 -10.31
CA ALA A 242 3.91 14.01 -8.90
C ALA A 242 4.47 12.76 -8.21
N SER A 243 4.98 11.79 -8.99
CA SER A 243 5.56 10.57 -8.46
C SER A 243 7.05 10.75 -8.15
N PRO A 244 7.60 10.09 -7.11
CA PRO A 244 9.05 9.98 -6.93
C PRO A 244 9.69 9.28 -8.14
N ASN A 245 10.96 9.54 -8.42
CA ASN A 245 11.65 8.92 -9.56
C ASN A 245 11.72 7.40 -9.45
N GLY A 246 11.84 6.85 -8.24
CA GLY A 246 11.84 5.44 -7.95
C GLY A 246 11.38 5.14 -6.53
N THR A 247 10.79 3.98 -6.34
CA THR A 247 10.36 3.48 -5.03
C THR A 247 10.79 2.02 -4.90
N LEU A 248 11.58 1.72 -3.89
CA LEU A 248 11.82 0.36 -3.45
C LEU A 248 10.65 -0.07 -2.59
N ARG A 249 10.00 -1.18 -2.91
CA ARG A 249 8.95 -1.77 -2.08
C ARG A 249 9.34 -3.18 -1.68
N TRP A 250 8.92 -3.61 -0.47
CA TRP A 250 9.11 -4.96 0.03
C TRP A 250 7.92 -5.42 0.86
N ARG A 251 7.75 -6.74 0.93
CA ARG A 251 6.84 -7.45 1.80
C ARG A 251 7.52 -8.70 2.30
N LEU A 252 7.46 -8.96 3.59
CA LEU A 252 7.90 -10.20 4.22
C LEU A 252 6.78 -10.68 5.12
N GLU A 253 6.31 -11.90 4.89
CA GLU A 253 5.20 -12.48 5.61
C GLU A 253 5.58 -13.88 6.10
N VAL A 254 5.31 -14.16 7.37
CA VAL A 254 5.46 -15.47 7.97
C VAL A 254 4.09 -16.02 8.29
N GLU A 255 3.72 -17.11 7.65
CA GLU A 255 2.50 -17.87 7.92
C GLU A 255 2.82 -19.06 8.83
N ILE A 256 2.07 -19.21 9.90
CA ILE A 256 2.21 -20.31 10.88
C ILE A 256 0.85 -20.98 11.04
N PRO A 257 0.67 -22.23 10.57
CA PRO A 257 -0.58 -22.96 10.74
C PRO A 257 -0.77 -23.35 12.22
N PHE A 258 -2.02 -23.32 12.70
CA PHE A 258 -2.42 -23.71 14.05
C PHE A 258 -3.70 -24.58 14.10
#